data_29845793fb6dfe6ad752838461be95af
#
_entry.id   29845793fb6dfe6ad752838461be95af
#
_cell.length_a   1.000
_cell.length_b   1.000
_cell.length_c   1.000
_cell.angle_alpha   90.00
_cell.angle_beta   90.00
_cell.angle_gamma   90.00
#
_symmetry.space_group_name_H-M   'P 1'
#
loop_
_entity.id
_entity.type
_entity.pdbx_description
1 polymer ?
#
loop_
_entity_poly.entity_id
_entity_poly.type
_entity_poly.pdbx_seq_one_letter_code
_entity_poly.pdbx_strand_id
1 'polypeptide(L)'
;TINVRLSPEQILYTMNHAVDRFVLVNSEFVGLYNAIAGHLTTVEKTLLLTDLPEKTADLPNLVGEYEQLLAAASPHYDFQDFDENSVATTFYTTGTTGNPKGVYFTHRQLVLHTMGVSTIMGSIDSVRLLGTNDVYMPITPMFHVHAWGLPYVATMLGLKQVYPGRYDPEYLVELWRKEKVSFSLCVPTILQMVLNAKAAQDTDFGGWKIVIGGSALNHALYDAAKAKGIQLTAAYGMSETGPLVSCAHLNDELMAGSEDERTTYRIKAGVPGPLVEAAIIDPEGNFLPADGETQGELVLRAPWLTEGYFNEPQKGAELWAGGWLHTGDVATLDSMGVIDIRDRIKDVIKTGGEWISSLDLEDLISRHAAVREGAVVGIADPQWGGGPF
;
A
#
# COMPACT_ATOMS: atom_id res chain seq x y z
N THR A 1 -10.79 3.68 8.09
CA THR A 1 -11.04 2.22 8.30
C THR A 1 -10.03 1.65 9.28
N ILE A 2 -10.51 0.83 10.23
CA ILE A 2 -9.70 0.27 11.32
C ILE A 2 -9.16 -1.09 10.90
N ASN A 3 -7.89 -1.36 11.22
CA ASN A 3 -7.28 -2.67 10.97
C ASN A 3 -7.80 -3.70 11.99
N VAL A 4 -8.70 -4.54 11.54
CA VAL A 4 -9.33 -5.60 12.36
C VAL A 4 -8.39 -6.76 12.72
N ARG A 5 -7.15 -6.76 12.21
CA ARG A 5 -6.11 -7.75 12.55
C ARG A 5 -5.27 -7.35 13.76
N LEU A 6 -5.45 -6.12 14.25
CA LEU A 6 -4.82 -5.64 15.49
C LEU A 6 -5.45 -6.33 16.70
N SER A 7 -4.73 -6.36 17.82
CA SER A 7 -5.31 -6.81 19.09
C SER A 7 -6.44 -5.88 19.53
N PRO A 8 -7.38 -6.36 20.36
CA PRO A 8 -8.44 -5.50 20.91
C PRO A 8 -7.90 -4.25 21.60
N GLU A 9 -6.78 -4.35 22.32
CA GLU A 9 -6.13 -3.24 23.03
C GLU A 9 -5.59 -2.20 22.04
N GLN A 10 -5.01 -2.65 20.93
CA GLN A 10 -4.52 -1.76 19.87
C GLN A 10 -5.66 -1.08 19.12
N ILE A 11 -6.77 -1.79 18.87
CA ILE A 11 -7.99 -1.21 18.28
C ILE A 11 -8.57 -0.15 19.22
N LEU A 12 -8.70 -0.47 20.50
CA LEU A 12 -9.14 0.48 21.53
C LEU A 12 -8.25 1.74 21.56
N TYR A 13 -6.93 1.52 21.53
CA TYR A 13 -5.97 2.62 21.47
C TYR A 13 -6.20 3.50 20.24
N THR A 14 -6.31 2.90 19.04
CA THR A 14 -6.46 3.68 17.79
C THR A 14 -7.75 4.50 17.80
N MET A 15 -8.87 3.94 18.26
CA MET A 15 -10.15 4.63 18.32
C MET A 15 -10.15 5.80 19.32
N ASN A 16 -9.62 5.59 20.52
CA ASN A 16 -9.50 6.66 21.51
C ASN A 16 -8.49 7.75 21.10
N HIS A 17 -7.38 7.35 20.47
CA HIS A 17 -6.36 8.30 19.97
C HIS A 17 -6.88 9.13 18.79
N ALA A 18 -7.68 8.54 17.90
CA ALA A 18 -8.32 9.24 16.79
C ALA A 18 -9.50 10.13 17.24
N VAL A 19 -9.94 9.96 18.50
CA VAL A 19 -11.12 10.66 19.06
C VAL A 19 -12.38 10.35 18.25
N ASP A 20 -12.57 9.07 17.87
CA ASP A 20 -13.72 8.63 17.08
C ASP A 20 -15.03 8.89 17.81
N ARG A 21 -15.98 9.58 17.17
CA ARG A 21 -17.30 9.89 17.72
C ARG A 21 -18.40 9.00 17.16
N PHE A 22 -18.26 8.55 15.92
CA PHE A 22 -19.20 7.66 15.25
C PHE A 22 -18.47 6.42 14.76
N VAL A 23 -19.04 5.24 15.00
CA VAL A 23 -18.45 3.98 14.59
C VAL A 23 -19.46 3.19 13.77
N LEU A 24 -19.03 2.77 12.59
CA LEU A 24 -19.77 1.83 11.75
C LEU A 24 -19.19 0.43 11.98
N VAL A 25 -20.00 -0.47 12.54
CA VAL A 25 -19.56 -1.82 12.91
C VAL A 25 -20.20 -2.84 11.98
N ASN A 26 -19.36 -3.54 11.20
CA ASN A 26 -19.86 -4.68 10.43
C ASN A 26 -20.27 -5.82 11.38
N SER A 27 -21.36 -6.51 11.06
CA SER A 27 -21.95 -7.58 11.88
C SER A 27 -20.99 -8.70 12.27
N GLU A 28 -19.91 -8.91 11.48
CA GLU A 28 -18.86 -9.87 11.80
C GLU A 28 -17.98 -9.45 13.00
N PHE A 29 -17.88 -8.14 13.25
CA PHE A 29 -17.01 -7.57 14.29
C PHE A 29 -17.75 -7.09 15.53
N VAL A 30 -19.05 -7.40 15.67
CA VAL A 30 -19.85 -7.04 16.84
C VAL A 30 -19.23 -7.58 18.14
N GLY A 31 -18.78 -8.84 18.15
CA GLY A 31 -18.12 -9.43 19.33
C GLY A 31 -16.83 -8.71 19.70
N LEU A 32 -16.00 -8.36 18.73
CA LEU A 32 -14.77 -7.60 18.92
C LEU A 32 -15.05 -6.19 19.46
N TYR A 33 -16.01 -5.50 18.85
CA TYR A 33 -16.41 -4.16 19.29
C TYR A 33 -16.94 -4.18 20.73
N ASN A 34 -17.83 -5.10 21.07
CA ASN A 34 -18.40 -5.20 22.42
C ASN A 34 -17.35 -5.48 23.49
N ALA A 35 -16.28 -6.20 23.14
CA ALA A 35 -15.17 -6.46 24.07
C ALA A 35 -14.41 -5.18 24.49
N ILE A 36 -14.43 -4.12 23.66
CA ILE A 36 -13.71 -2.88 23.92
C ILE A 36 -14.63 -1.69 24.20
N ALA A 37 -15.91 -1.79 23.87
CA ALA A 37 -16.86 -0.67 23.89
C ALA A 37 -16.96 0.03 25.25
N GLY A 38 -16.86 -0.71 26.36
CA GLY A 38 -16.89 -0.15 27.72
C GLY A 38 -15.67 0.74 28.07
N HIS A 39 -14.64 0.74 27.24
CA HIS A 39 -13.41 1.52 27.43
C HIS A 39 -13.23 2.63 26.36
N LEU A 40 -14.18 2.77 25.44
CA LEU A 40 -14.21 3.86 24.46
C LEU A 40 -14.69 5.15 25.14
N THR A 41 -13.91 6.22 25.02
CA THR A 41 -14.14 7.46 25.77
C THR A 41 -14.87 8.54 24.98
N THR A 42 -14.89 8.46 23.65
CA THR A 42 -15.41 9.52 22.76
C THR A 42 -16.53 9.07 21.83
N VAL A 43 -16.81 7.76 21.75
CA VAL A 43 -17.83 7.23 20.85
C VAL A 43 -19.24 7.59 21.36
N GLU A 44 -19.94 8.36 20.56
CA GLU A 44 -21.29 8.86 20.84
C GLU A 44 -22.37 7.97 20.23
N LYS A 45 -22.13 7.45 19.02
CA LYS A 45 -23.10 6.65 18.25
C LYS A 45 -22.42 5.51 17.50
N THR A 46 -23.17 4.42 17.40
CA THR A 46 -22.77 3.23 16.65
C THR A 46 -23.82 2.94 15.59
N LEU A 47 -23.39 2.54 14.39
CA LEU A 47 -24.25 2.08 13.30
C LEU A 47 -23.85 0.65 12.96
N LEU A 48 -24.86 -0.20 12.70
CA LEU A 48 -24.63 -1.57 12.25
C LEU A 48 -24.52 -1.61 10.72
N LEU A 49 -23.50 -2.29 10.21
CA LEU A 49 -23.38 -2.67 8.81
C LEU A 49 -23.66 -4.16 8.68
N THR A 50 -24.64 -4.56 7.85
CA THR A 50 -24.95 -5.99 7.63
C THR A 50 -25.62 -6.20 6.28
N ASP A 51 -25.27 -7.34 5.64
CA ASP A 51 -25.96 -7.80 4.41
C ASP A 51 -27.26 -8.55 4.75
N LEU A 52 -27.56 -8.72 6.05
CA LEU A 52 -28.74 -9.43 6.55
C LEU A 52 -29.64 -8.43 7.30
N PRO A 53 -30.63 -7.79 6.64
CA PRO A 53 -31.39 -6.69 7.22
C PRO A 53 -32.23 -7.08 8.44
N GLU A 54 -32.49 -8.37 8.66
CA GLU A 54 -33.23 -8.90 9.82
C GLU A 54 -32.32 -9.08 11.05
N LYS A 55 -30.99 -8.96 10.87
CA LYS A 55 -30.02 -9.18 11.93
C LYS A 55 -29.94 -7.95 12.83
N THR A 56 -30.49 -8.07 14.02
CA THR A 56 -30.25 -7.10 15.09
C THR A 56 -28.96 -7.46 15.82
N ALA A 57 -28.21 -6.46 16.26
CA ALA A 57 -27.04 -6.64 17.09
C ALA A 57 -27.18 -5.83 18.38
N ASP A 58 -26.75 -6.41 19.48
CA ASP A 58 -26.65 -5.69 20.75
C ASP A 58 -25.30 -4.89 20.69
N LEU A 59 -25.42 -3.62 20.38
CA LEU A 59 -24.29 -2.69 20.29
C LEU A 59 -24.57 -1.48 21.18
N PRO A 60 -23.61 -1.08 22.02
CA PRO A 60 -23.73 0.16 22.79
C PRO A 60 -23.92 1.37 21.86
N ASN A 61 -24.83 2.27 22.26
CA ASN A 61 -25.16 3.49 21.53
C ASN A 61 -25.63 3.27 20.08
N LEU A 62 -26.21 2.10 19.76
CA LEU A 62 -26.74 1.79 18.44
C LEU A 62 -27.88 2.73 18.05
N VAL A 63 -27.75 3.38 16.88
CA VAL A 63 -28.79 4.25 16.31
C VAL A 63 -29.62 3.55 15.24
N GLY A 64 -29.09 2.51 14.60
CA GLY A 64 -29.79 1.71 13.59
C GLY A 64 -28.84 0.99 12.65
N GLU A 65 -29.43 0.29 11.70
CA GLU A 65 -28.73 -0.33 10.59
C GLU A 65 -28.52 0.69 9.48
N TYR A 66 -27.33 0.66 8.86
CA TYR A 66 -26.85 1.70 7.93
C TYR A 66 -27.77 1.90 6.71
N GLU A 67 -28.17 0.82 6.01
CA GLU A 67 -28.99 0.93 4.80
C GLU A 67 -30.40 1.43 5.12
N GLN A 68 -30.97 1.04 6.27
CA GLN A 68 -32.27 1.55 6.72
C GLN A 68 -32.20 3.05 7.05
N LEU A 69 -31.12 3.48 7.72
CA LEU A 69 -30.90 4.89 8.02
C LEU A 69 -30.69 5.71 6.73
N LEU A 70 -29.92 5.15 5.80
CA LEU A 70 -29.67 5.80 4.50
C LEU A 70 -30.98 5.94 3.68
N ALA A 71 -31.80 4.90 3.64
CA ALA A 71 -33.09 4.93 2.95
C ALA A 71 -34.07 5.97 3.53
N ALA A 72 -33.97 6.23 4.83
CA ALA A 72 -34.79 7.23 5.53
C ALA A 72 -34.21 8.64 5.47
N ALA A 73 -32.98 8.81 5.03
CA ALA A 73 -32.29 10.10 4.95
C ALA A 73 -32.75 10.91 3.73
N SER A 74 -32.59 12.23 3.78
CA SER A 74 -32.78 13.09 2.62
C SER A 74 -31.78 12.76 1.51
N PRO A 75 -32.21 12.61 0.25
CA PRO A 75 -31.30 12.47 -0.88
C PRO A 75 -30.56 13.76 -1.23
N HIS A 76 -30.92 14.87 -0.59
CA HIS A 76 -30.30 16.18 -0.81
C HIS A 76 -29.54 16.60 0.43
N TYR A 77 -28.29 17.00 0.22
CA TYR A 77 -27.43 17.57 1.25
C TYR A 77 -26.63 18.73 0.65
N ASP A 78 -26.70 19.88 1.28
CA ASP A 78 -25.92 21.06 0.89
C ASP A 78 -24.53 20.98 1.56
N PHE A 79 -23.53 20.58 0.78
CA PHE A 79 -22.15 20.56 1.24
C PHE A 79 -21.67 21.97 1.50
N GLN A 80 -21.22 22.22 2.72
CA GLN A 80 -20.63 23.50 3.09
C GLN A 80 -19.20 23.59 2.57
N ASP A 81 -18.79 24.80 2.16
CA ASP A 81 -17.40 25.06 1.86
C ASP A 81 -16.53 24.94 3.14
N PHE A 82 -15.35 24.42 2.98
CA PHE A 82 -14.39 24.22 4.08
C PHE A 82 -12.96 24.45 3.58
N ASP A 83 -12.01 24.64 4.51
CA ASP A 83 -10.59 24.75 4.20
C ASP A 83 -10.07 23.42 3.65
N GLU A 84 -9.52 23.42 2.45
CA GLU A 84 -8.91 22.23 1.82
C GLU A 84 -7.74 21.64 2.62
N ASN A 85 -7.15 22.41 3.55
CA ASN A 85 -6.09 21.96 4.45
C ASN A 85 -6.63 21.29 5.72
N SER A 86 -7.96 21.26 5.92
CA SER A 86 -8.54 20.47 7.01
C SER A 86 -8.25 18.97 6.82
N VAL A 87 -8.07 18.25 7.95
CA VAL A 87 -7.81 16.81 7.92
C VAL A 87 -9.02 16.08 7.35
N ALA A 88 -8.79 15.31 6.29
CA ALA A 88 -9.81 14.53 5.61
C ALA A 88 -9.85 13.10 6.12
N THR A 89 -8.68 12.54 6.47
CA THR A 89 -8.57 11.13 6.85
C THR A 89 -7.34 10.86 7.72
N THR A 90 -7.49 9.83 8.55
CA THR A 90 -6.40 9.24 9.35
C THR A 90 -6.47 7.74 9.26
N PHE A 91 -5.32 7.08 9.17
CA PHE A 91 -5.22 5.63 9.29
C PHE A 91 -3.97 5.27 10.10
N TYR A 92 -3.97 4.08 10.66
CA TYR A 92 -2.93 3.67 11.60
C TYR A 92 -1.99 2.64 10.99
N THR A 93 -0.69 2.92 11.10
CA THR A 93 0.36 1.97 10.68
C THR A 93 0.58 0.93 11.78
N THR A 94 0.85 -0.30 11.37
CA THR A 94 1.32 -1.35 12.29
C THR A 94 2.82 -1.19 12.45
N GLY A 95 3.27 -0.42 13.45
CA GLY A 95 4.67 -0.37 13.81
C GLY A 95 5.13 -1.73 14.38
N THR A 96 6.36 -2.14 14.08
CA THR A 96 6.94 -3.37 14.65
C THR A 96 7.23 -3.24 16.16
N THR A 97 7.27 -2.02 16.67
CA THR A 97 7.52 -1.71 18.09
C THR A 97 6.62 -0.57 18.55
N GLY A 98 5.82 -0.82 19.59
CA GLY A 98 4.96 0.19 20.20
C GLY A 98 3.54 0.28 19.62
N ASN A 99 2.82 1.34 19.98
CA ASN A 99 1.47 1.59 19.50
C ASN A 99 1.45 2.00 18.03
N PRO A 100 0.37 1.66 17.28
CA PRO A 100 0.18 2.14 15.92
C PRO A 100 0.22 3.66 15.82
N LYS A 101 0.89 4.20 14.78
CA LYS A 101 0.96 5.64 14.53
C LYS A 101 -0.17 6.07 13.60
N GLY A 102 -0.85 7.15 13.93
CA GLY A 102 -1.89 7.74 13.08
C GLY A 102 -1.28 8.63 12.01
N VAL A 103 -1.27 8.18 10.76
CA VAL A 103 -0.90 9.00 9.60
C VAL A 103 -2.13 9.75 9.13
N TYR A 104 -2.04 11.05 8.89
CA TYR A 104 -3.19 11.85 8.45
C TYR A 104 -2.91 12.58 7.14
N PHE A 105 -3.98 12.85 6.41
CA PHE A 105 -3.95 13.62 5.17
C PHE A 105 -5.07 14.65 5.16
N THR A 106 -4.78 15.82 4.59
CA THR A 106 -5.76 16.86 4.30
C THR A 106 -6.56 16.53 3.03
N HIS A 107 -7.68 17.20 2.82
CA HIS A 107 -8.44 17.10 1.57
C HIS A 107 -7.59 17.47 0.36
N ARG A 108 -6.78 18.54 0.46
CA ARG A 108 -5.83 18.94 -0.58
C ARG A 108 -4.86 17.82 -0.94
N GLN A 109 -4.24 17.17 0.06
CA GLN A 109 -3.28 16.10 -0.16
C GLN A 109 -3.92 14.88 -0.83
N LEU A 110 -5.13 14.48 -0.43
CA LEU A 110 -5.85 13.39 -1.08
C LEU A 110 -6.15 13.67 -2.56
N VAL A 111 -6.59 14.89 -2.88
CA VAL A 111 -6.88 15.28 -4.27
C VAL A 111 -5.59 15.28 -5.10
N LEU A 112 -4.51 15.88 -4.60
CA LEU A 112 -3.22 15.92 -5.30
C LEU A 112 -2.63 14.52 -5.51
N HIS A 113 -2.68 13.64 -4.50
CA HIS A 113 -2.29 12.23 -4.65
C HIS A 113 -3.13 11.53 -5.72
N THR A 114 -4.45 11.68 -5.66
CA THR A 114 -5.38 11.08 -6.63
C THR A 114 -5.05 11.50 -8.06
N MET A 115 -4.78 12.78 -8.30
CA MET A 115 -4.40 13.31 -9.61
C MET A 115 -3.00 12.80 -10.02
N GLY A 116 -2.03 12.80 -9.11
CA GLY A 116 -0.68 12.29 -9.35
C GLY A 116 -0.69 10.81 -9.76
N VAL A 117 -1.41 9.98 -9.00
CA VAL A 117 -1.53 8.55 -9.29
C VAL A 117 -2.27 8.30 -10.62
N SER A 118 -3.33 9.05 -10.91
CA SER A 118 -4.01 8.97 -12.22
C SER A 118 -3.06 9.26 -13.36
N THR A 119 -2.16 10.23 -13.20
CA THR A 119 -1.16 10.57 -14.21
C THR A 119 -0.11 9.48 -14.33
N ILE A 120 0.43 8.97 -13.21
CA ILE A 120 1.38 7.85 -13.21
C ILE A 120 0.82 6.64 -13.96
N MET A 121 -0.45 6.29 -13.73
CA MET A 121 -1.04 5.08 -14.29
C MET A 121 -1.65 5.25 -15.68
N GLY A 122 -1.96 6.48 -16.07
CA GLY A 122 -2.70 6.76 -17.32
C GLY A 122 -1.88 7.35 -18.45
N SER A 123 -0.71 7.96 -18.18
CA SER A 123 -0.07 8.85 -19.16
C SER A 123 1.42 8.59 -19.41
N ILE A 124 2.10 7.79 -18.61
CA ILE A 124 3.57 7.72 -18.63
C ILE A 124 4.09 6.52 -19.42
N ASP A 125 3.37 5.40 -19.47
CA ASP A 125 3.82 4.20 -20.18
C ASP A 125 3.17 4.09 -21.57
N SER A 126 3.89 3.47 -22.52
CA SER A 126 3.36 3.03 -23.81
C SER A 126 2.18 2.05 -23.63
N VAL A 127 2.12 1.34 -22.52
CA VAL A 127 0.99 0.50 -22.12
C VAL A 127 0.24 1.16 -20.98
N ARG A 128 -0.91 1.74 -21.29
CA ARG A 128 -1.75 2.39 -20.30
C ARG A 128 -2.18 1.41 -19.20
N LEU A 129 -1.74 1.65 -17.96
CA LEU A 129 -2.08 0.79 -16.83
C LEU A 129 -3.54 0.94 -16.41
N LEU A 130 -4.06 2.18 -16.37
CA LEU A 130 -5.41 2.47 -15.92
C LEU A 130 -6.11 3.45 -16.85
N GLY A 131 -7.36 3.18 -17.20
CA GLY A 131 -8.19 4.05 -18.01
C GLY A 131 -9.67 3.95 -17.67
N THR A 132 -10.49 4.81 -18.23
CA THR A 132 -11.93 4.94 -17.93
C THR A 132 -12.79 3.71 -18.27
N ASN A 133 -12.25 2.75 -19.03
CA ASN A 133 -12.93 1.49 -19.37
C ASN A 133 -12.52 0.32 -18.48
N ASP A 134 -11.62 0.55 -17.53
CA ASP A 134 -11.16 -0.52 -16.62
C ASP A 134 -12.22 -0.82 -15.56
N VAL A 135 -12.22 -2.07 -15.11
CA VAL A 135 -12.98 -2.54 -13.96
C VAL A 135 -12.00 -2.80 -12.83
N TYR A 136 -12.11 -2.02 -11.78
CA TYR A 136 -11.20 -2.07 -10.64
C TYR A 136 -11.70 -2.99 -9.53
N MET A 137 -10.86 -3.91 -9.08
CA MET A 137 -11.11 -4.75 -7.90
C MET A 137 -10.01 -4.50 -6.87
N PRO A 138 -10.32 -3.84 -5.72
CA PRO A 138 -9.36 -3.67 -4.64
C PRO A 138 -9.12 -5.01 -3.93
N ILE A 139 -7.91 -5.52 -4.05
CA ILE A 139 -7.44 -6.69 -3.28
C ILE A 139 -6.33 -6.30 -2.30
N THR A 140 -6.22 -5.00 -2.03
CA THR A 140 -5.48 -4.43 -0.92
C THR A 140 -6.47 -4.00 0.17
N PRO A 141 -6.23 -4.31 1.46
CA PRO A 141 -7.15 -3.98 2.53
C PRO A 141 -7.46 -2.49 2.64
N MET A 142 -8.73 -2.14 2.85
CA MET A 142 -9.18 -0.75 3.00
C MET A 142 -8.52 -0.01 4.17
N PHE A 143 -8.06 -0.73 5.20
CA PHE A 143 -7.33 -0.15 6.33
C PHE A 143 -5.85 0.13 6.04
N HIS A 144 -5.31 -0.32 4.91
CA HIS A 144 -3.99 0.08 4.44
C HIS A 144 -4.12 1.25 3.46
N VAL A 145 -3.94 2.47 3.99
CA VAL A 145 -3.96 3.73 3.21
C VAL A 145 -5.16 3.77 2.25
N HIS A 146 -6.34 3.34 2.74
CA HIS A 146 -7.59 3.25 1.96
C HIS A 146 -7.44 2.47 0.65
N ALA A 147 -6.98 1.20 0.75
CA ALA A 147 -6.63 0.37 -0.41
C ALA A 147 -5.69 1.09 -1.38
N TRP A 148 -4.66 1.72 -0.82
CA TRP A 148 -3.61 2.47 -1.50
C TRP A 148 -4.14 3.66 -2.33
N GLY A 149 -5.21 4.31 -1.89
CA GLY A 149 -5.79 5.50 -2.50
C GLY A 149 -6.51 5.25 -3.82
N LEU A 150 -6.50 4.03 -4.37
CA LEU A 150 -7.10 3.73 -5.66
C LEU A 150 -8.63 3.86 -5.72
N PRO A 151 -9.41 3.64 -4.63
CA PRO A 151 -10.83 3.95 -4.65
C PRO A 151 -11.13 5.42 -5.00
N TYR A 152 -10.27 6.36 -4.58
CA TYR A 152 -10.40 7.77 -4.97
C TYR A 152 -10.14 7.98 -6.46
N VAL A 153 -9.06 7.36 -6.99
CA VAL A 153 -8.74 7.39 -8.43
C VAL A 153 -9.87 6.77 -9.25
N ALA A 154 -10.35 5.60 -8.85
CA ALA A 154 -11.43 4.88 -9.51
C ALA A 154 -12.74 5.71 -9.52
N THR A 155 -13.03 6.41 -8.41
CA THR A 155 -14.19 7.30 -8.30
C THR A 155 -14.02 8.52 -9.21
N MET A 156 -12.86 9.15 -9.23
CA MET A 156 -12.57 10.31 -10.10
C MET A 156 -12.69 9.96 -11.58
N LEU A 157 -12.27 8.75 -11.97
CA LEU A 157 -12.36 8.26 -13.36
C LEU A 157 -13.71 7.64 -13.71
N GLY A 158 -14.63 7.49 -12.75
CA GLY A 158 -15.94 6.86 -12.96
C GLY A 158 -15.87 5.36 -13.26
N LEU A 159 -14.87 4.64 -12.70
CA LEU A 159 -14.70 3.23 -12.95
C LEU A 159 -15.75 2.39 -12.24
N LYS A 160 -16.09 1.24 -12.83
CA LYS A 160 -16.76 0.18 -12.10
C LYS A 160 -15.81 -0.35 -11.02
N GLN A 161 -16.25 -0.37 -9.77
CA GLN A 161 -15.51 -0.88 -8.62
C GLN A 161 -16.17 -2.16 -8.11
N VAL A 162 -15.39 -3.23 -7.95
CA VAL A 162 -15.86 -4.55 -7.49
C VAL A 162 -15.19 -4.84 -6.15
N TYR A 163 -15.94 -4.72 -5.06
CA TYR A 163 -15.43 -4.95 -3.71
C TYR A 163 -15.60 -6.42 -3.30
N PRO A 164 -14.51 -7.21 -3.15
CA PRO A 164 -14.60 -8.65 -2.95
C PRO A 164 -14.96 -9.06 -1.51
N GLY A 165 -14.96 -8.14 -0.55
CA GLY A 165 -15.12 -8.47 0.86
C GLY A 165 -13.90 -9.21 1.41
N ARG A 166 -14.07 -10.44 1.89
CA ARG A 166 -12.95 -11.28 2.34
C ARG A 166 -12.11 -11.76 1.17
N TYR A 167 -10.78 -11.84 1.38
CA TYR A 167 -9.85 -12.33 0.36
C TYR A 167 -9.82 -13.87 0.37
N ASP A 168 -10.79 -14.46 -0.31
CA ASP A 168 -10.78 -15.86 -0.69
C ASP A 168 -10.25 -15.98 -2.12
N PRO A 169 -9.12 -16.68 -2.37
CA PRO A 169 -8.50 -16.75 -3.68
C PRO A 169 -9.40 -17.33 -4.76
N GLU A 170 -10.20 -18.33 -4.44
CA GLU A 170 -11.15 -18.96 -5.39
C GLU A 170 -12.23 -17.97 -5.80
N TYR A 171 -12.77 -17.23 -4.79
CA TYR A 171 -13.79 -16.21 -5.04
C TYR A 171 -13.24 -15.01 -5.80
N LEU A 172 -11.99 -14.61 -5.56
CA LEU A 172 -11.34 -13.54 -6.34
C LEU A 172 -11.25 -13.90 -7.83
N VAL A 173 -10.91 -15.14 -8.17
CA VAL A 173 -10.87 -15.64 -9.57
C VAL A 173 -12.28 -15.68 -10.17
N GLU A 174 -13.28 -16.10 -9.39
CA GLU A 174 -14.70 -16.05 -9.82
C GLU A 174 -15.15 -14.63 -10.13
N LEU A 175 -14.90 -13.68 -9.23
CA LEU A 175 -15.23 -12.27 -9.42
C LEU A 175 -14.50 -11.66 -10.62
N TRP A 176 -13.20 -11.97 -10.79
CA TRP A 176 -12.43 -11.52 -11.94
C TRP A 176 -13.13 -11.91 -13.26
N ARG A 177 -13.55 -13.16 -13.36
CA ARG A 177 -14.23 -13.68 -14.55
C ARG A 177 -15.62 -13.08 -14.74
N LYS A 178 -16.44 -13.07 -13.67
CA LYS A 178 -17.83 -12.63 -13.69
C LYS A 178 -17.95 -11.14 -13.99
N GLU A 179 -17.15 -10.33 -13.30
CA GLU A 179 -17.24 -8.88 -13.34
C GLU A 179 -16.32 -8.27 -14.41
N LYS A 180 -15.52 -9.12 -15.11
CA LYS A 180 -14.53 -8.71 -16.13
C LYS A 180 -13.51 -7.72 -15.57
N VAL A 181 -12.98 -8.03 -14.40
CA VAL A 181 -11.96 -7.20 -13.75
C VAL A 181 -10.74 -7.09 -14.64
N SER A 182 -10.26 -5.87 -14.86
CA SER A 182 -9.10 -5.60 -15.71
C SER A 182 -7.96 -4.91 -14.96
N PHE A 183 -8.21 -4.42 -13.74
CA PHE A 183 -7.22 -3.71 -12.94
C PHE A 183 -7.33 -4.04 -11.45
N SER A 184 -6.18 -4.27 -10.80
CA SER A 184 -6.09 -4.46 -9.34
C SER A 184 -4.74 -3.97 -8.80
N LEU A 185 -4.67 -3.80 -7.48
CA LEU A 185 -3.42 -3.63 -6.74
C LEU A 185 -3.36 -4.69 -5.65
N CYS A 186 -2.19 -5.28 -5.44
CA CYS A 186 -2.00 -6.19 -4.31
C CYS A 186 -0.53 -6.30 -3.87
N VAL A 187 -0.35 -6.98 -2.76
CA VAL A 187 0.98 -7.41 -2.29
C VAL A 187 1.35 -8.76 -2.92
N PRO A 188 2.65 -9.10 -3.05
CA PRO A 188 3.10 -10.37 -3.64
C PRO A 188 2.42 -11.60 -3.05
N THR A 189 2.23 -11.64 -1.73
CA THR A 189 1.57 -12.78 -1.04
C THR A 189 0.15 -13.04 -1.56
N ILE A 190 -0.64 -12.00 -1.79
CA ILE A 190 -2.01 -12.15 -2.32
C ILE A 190 -1.98 -12.64 -3.76
N LEU A 191 -1.08 -12.11 -4.59
CA LEU A 191 -0.90 -12.61 -5.95
C LEU A 191 -0.53 -14.10 -5.96
N GLN A 192 0.41 -14.50 -5.11
CA GLN A 192 0.80 -15.91 -4.96
C GLN A 192 -0.39 -16.80 -4.55
N MET A 193 -1.24 -16.33 -3.63
CA MET A 193 -2.46 -17.05 -3.24
C MET A 193 -3.43 -17.21 -4.42
N VAL A 194 -3.64 -16.16 -5.22
CA VAL A 194 -4.50 -16.19 -6.41
C VAL A 194 -3.95 -17.16 -7.46
N LEU A 195 -2.65 -17.11 -7.76
CA LEU A 195 -2.03 -18.00 -8.73
C LEU A 195 -2.10 -19.49 -8.32
N ASN A 196 -2.10 -19.77 -7.01
CA ASN A 196 -2.20 -21.12 -6.45
C ASN A 196 -3.64 -21.61 -6.28
N ALA A 197 -4.66 -20.77 -6.50
CA ALA A 197 -6.05 -21.16 -6.44
C ALA A 197 -6.38 -22.25 -7.48
N LYS A 198 -7.26 -23.17 -7.14
CA LYS A 198 -7.69 -24.22 -8.09
C LYS A 198 -8.33 -23.61 -9.34
N ALA A 199 -9.17 -22.60 -9.16
CA ALA A 199 -9.81 -21.86 -10.24
C ALA A 199 -8.82 -21.15 -11.18
N ALA A 200 -7.58 -20.91 -10.73
CA ALA A 200 -6.52 -20.27 -11.51
C ALA A 200 -5.71 -21.27 -12.36
N GLN A 201 -5.79 -22.58 -12.11
CA GLN A 201 -4.92 -23.58 -12.76
C GLN A 201 -5.04 -23.54 -14.28
N ASP A 202 -6.27 -23.57 -14.80
CA ASP A 202 -6.57 -23.57 -16.23
C ASP A 202 -7.09 -22.20 -16.72
N THR A 203 -6.85 -21.12 -15.94
CA THR A 203 -7.29 -19.78 -16.30
C THR A 203 -6.14 -19.00 -16.93
N ASP A 204 -6.39 -18.46 -18.12
CA ASP A 204 -5.62 -17.39 -18.73
C ASP A 204 -6.21 -16.05 -18.24
N PHE A 205 -5.41 -15.27 -17.51
CA PHE A 205 -5.78 -13.96 -16.98
C PHE A 205 -5.45 -12.82 -17.97
N GLY A 206 -5.37 -13.10 -19.24
CA GLY A 206 -5.08 -12.08 -20.26
C GLY A 206 -5.93 -10.82 -20.10
N GLY A 207 -5.25 -9.67 -20.09
CA GLY A 207 -5.88 -8.36 -19.87
C GLY A 207 -6.05 -7.93 -18.41
N TRP A 208 -5.66 -8.77 -17.42
CA TRP A 208 -5.62 -8.33 -16.04
C TRP A 208 -4.29 -7.62 -15.74
N LYS A 209 -4.36 -6.35 -15.43
CA LYS A 209 -3.25 -5.49 -15.04
C LYS A 209 -3.19 -5.41 -13.53
N ILE A 210 -2.05 -5.72 -12.94
CA ILE A 210 -1.87 -5.68 -11.49
C ILE A 210 -0.64 -4.83 -11.15
N VAL A 211 -0.85 -3.86 -10.28
CA VAL A 211 0.24 -3.11 -9.66
C VAL A 211 0.60 -3.78 -8.33
N ILE A 212 1.87 -4.13 -8.20
CA ILE A 212 2.43 -4.80 -7.01
C ILE A 212 3.23 -3.81 -6.18
N GLY A 213 2.99 -3.80 -4.87
CA GLY A 213 3.73 -2.98 -3.92
C GLY A 213 3.66 -3.54 -2.50
N GLY A 214 4.17 -2.78 -1.54
CA GLY A 214 4.18 -3.14 -0.12
C GLY A 214 5.28 -4.12 0.29
N SER A 215 5.86 -4.87 -0.64
CA SER A 215 7.11 -5.63 -0.51
C SER A 215 7.72 -5.88 -1.88
N ALA A 216 8.97 -6.35 -1.92
CA ALA A 216 9.67 -6.62 -3.17
C ALA A 216 8.95 -7.67 -4.02
N LEU A 217 8.91 -7.43 -5.33
CA LEU A 217 8.45 -8.39 -6.32
C LEU A 217 9.66 -9.16 -6.84
N ASN A 218 9.73 -10.46 -6.61
CA ASN A 218 10.82 -11.28 -7.13
C ASN A 218 10.55 -11.78 -8.55
N HIS A 219 11.62 -12.18 -9.24
CA HIS A 219 11.56 -12.70 -10.62
C HIS A 219 10.63 -13.90 -10.77
N ALA A 220 10.67 -14.85 -9.83
CA ALA A 220 9.88 -16.08 -9.93
C ALA A 220 8.37 -15.79 -9.94
N LEU A 221 7.90 -14.89 -9.07
CA LEU A 221 6.48 -14.51 -9.03
C LEU A 221 6.08 -13.68 -10.25
N TYR A 222 6.97 -12.79 -10.73
CA TYR A 222 6.76 -12.05 -11.96
C TYR A 222 6.54 -12.99 -13.15
N ASP A 223 7.45 -13.97 -13.34
CA ASP A 223 7.38 -14.94 -14.44
C ASP A 223 6.14 -15.84 -14.35
N ALA A 224 5.79 -16.29 -13.14
CA ALA A 224 4.60 -17.10 -12.91
C ALA A 224 3.31 -16.36 -13.29
N ALA A 225 3.20 -15.07 -12.91
CA ALA A 225 2.04 -14.26 -13.28
C ALA A 225 1.98 -13.96 -14.77
N LYS A 226 3.13 -13.62 -15.36
CA LYS A 226 3.26 -13.40 -16.81
C LYS A 226 2.89 -14.62 -17.63
N ALA A 227 3.31 -15.82 -17.20
CA ALA A 227 2.94 -17.09 -17.85
C ALA A 227 1.42 -17.34 -17.84
N LYS A 228 0.68 -16.70 -16.91
CA LYS A 228 -0.79 -16.71 -16.83
C LYS A 228 -1.46 -15.53 -17.53
N GLY A 229 -0.72 -14.72 -18.30
CA GLY A 229 -1.24 -13.57 -19.02
C GLY A 229 -1.45 -12.31 -18.20
N ILE A 230 -1.06 -12.28 -16.92
CA ILE A 230 -1.17 -11.09 -16.05
C ILE A 230 -0.07 -10.11 -16.42
N GLN A 231 -0.44 -8.85 -16.61
CA GLN A 231 0.52 -7.76 -16.75
C GLN A 231 0.85 -7.19 -15.37
N LEU A 232 2.08 -7.43 -14.90
CA LEU A 232 2.57 -6.91 -13.62
C LEU A 232 3.40 -5.64 -13.82
N THR A 233 3.27 -4.73 -12.85
CA THR A 233 4.11 -3.54 -12.72
C THR A 233 4.37 -3.30 -11.24
N ALA A 234 5.63 -3.22 -10.84
CA ALA A 234 5.96 -2.88 -9.47
C ALA A 234 5.76 -1.37 -9.21
N ALA A 235 5.47 -1.04 -7.96
CA ALA A 235 5.30 0.32 -7.51
C ALA A 235 5.76 0.46 -6.06
N TYR A 236 6.14 1.66 -5.67
CA TYR A 236 6.63 1.94 -4.34
C TYR A 236 5.87 3.09 -3.69
N GLY A 237 5.80 2.98 -2.38
CA GLY A 237 5.26 3.97 -1.48
C GLY A 237 5.05 3.38 -0.09
N MET A 238 4.74 4.24 0.84
CA MET A 238 4.53 3.90 2.24
C MET A 238 3.29 4.63 2.76
N SER A 239 2.88 4.33 3.99
CA SER A 239 1.70 4.98 4.58
C SER A 239 1.83 6.51 4.56
N GLU A 240 3.00 7.03 4.84
CA GLU A 240 3.30 8.45 4.92
C GLU A 240 3.31 9.16 3.56
N THR A 241 3.32 8.41 2.48
CA THR A 241 3.34 8.97 1.11
C THR A 241 1.99 8.93 0.38
N GLY A 242 0.95 8.38 0.99
CA GLY A 242 -0.43 8.43 0.51
C GLY A 242 -1.01 7.30 -0.35
N PRO A 243 -0.43 6.12 -0.74
CA PRO A 243 0.99 5.82 -0.57
C PRO A 243 1.85 6.04 -1.81
N LEU A 244 1.30 5.95 -3.04
CA LEU A 244 2.06 5.73 -4.27
C LEU A 244 2.90 6.96 -4.66
N VAL A 245 4.21 6.76 -4.85
CA VAL A 245 5.13 7.80 -5.31
C VAL A 245 5.92 7.42 -6.55
N SER A 246 6.12 6.12 -6.82
CA SER A 246 6.83 5.68 -8.02
C SER A 246 6.22 4.41 -8.61
N CYS A 247 6.53 4.14 -9.87
CA CYS A 247 6.03 2.98 -10.60
C CYS A 247 7.06 2.54 -11.65
N ALA A 248 7.15 1.24 -11.91
CA ALA A 248 8.11 0.65 -12.85
C ALA A 248 7.70 0.91 -14.31
N HIS A 249 7.86 2.14 -14.75
CA HIS A 249 7.70 2.52 -16.15
C HIS A 249 8.98 2.23 -16.93
N LEU A 250 8.82 1.69 -18.15
CA LEU A 250 9.91 1.46 -19.06
C LEU A 250 9.84 2.50 -20.20
N ASN A 251 10.92 3.22 -20.41
CA ASN A 251 11.06 4.11 -21.56
C ASN A 251 11.31 3.31 -22.86
N ASP A 252 11.39 3.99 -23.99
CA ASP A 252 11.57 3.35 -25.30
C ASP A 252 12.88 2.55 -25.39
N GLU A 253 13.95 3.01 -24.72
CA GLU A 253 15.24 2.34 -24.69
C GLU A 253 15.13 0.99 -23.96
N LEU A 254 14.57 0.97 -22.75
CA LEU A 254 14.33 -0.25 -22.00
C LEU A 254 13.35 -1.19 -22.71
N MET A 255 12.34 -0.65 -23.40
CA MET A 255 11.39 -1.44 -24.19
C MET A 255 12.05 -2.10 -25.39
N ALA A 256 13.10 -1.50 -25.97
CA ALA A 256 13.89 -2.07 -27.05
C ALA A 256 14.93 -3.11 -26.55
N GLY A 257 15.19 -3.17 -25.26
CA GLY A 257 16.13 -4.08 -24.62
C GLY A 257 15.69 -5.55 -24.64
N SER A 258 16.51 -6.40 -24.04
CA SER A 258 16.20 -7.83 -23.89
C SER A 258 15.01 -8.06 -22.95
N GLU A 259 14.43 -9.26 -23.01
CA GLU A 259 13.33 -9.66 -22.12
C GLU A 259 13.77 -9.65 -20.64
N ASP A 260 14.99 -10.14 -20.37
CA ASP A 260 15.56 -10.18 -19.01
C ASP A 260 15.78 -8.77 -18.45
N GLU A 261 16.30 -7.86 -19.27
CA GLU A 261 16.46 -6.46 -18.91
C GLU A 261 15.09 -5.80 -18.60
N ARG A 262 14.09 -5.99 -19.45
CA ARG A 262 12.73 -5.48 -19.17
C ARG A 262 12.17 -6.03 -17.86
N THR A 263 12.35 -7.33 -17.59
CA THR A 263 11.88 -7.95 -16.35
C THR A 263 12.59 -7.33 -15.15
N THR A 264 13.92 -7.17 -15.21
CA THR A 264 14.70 -6.56 -14.14
C THR A 264 14.19 -5.16 -13.78
N TYR A 265 13.85 -4.33 -14.78
CA TYR A 265 13.31 -3.00 -14.52
C TYR A 265 11.84 -3.01 -14.10
N ARG A 266 11.03 -3.98 -14.54
CA ARG A 266 9.61 -4.11 -14.15
C ARG A 266 9.40 -4.49 -12.69
N ILE A 267 10.37 -5.09 -12.04
CA ILE A 267 10.29 -5.49 -10.63
C ILE A 267 10.90 -4.46 -9.67
N LYS A 268 11.61 -3.44 -10.16
CA LYS A 268 12.11 -2.33 -9.35
C LYS A 268 10.99 -1.39 -8.90
N ALA A 269 11.26 -0.54 -7.92
CA ALA A 269 10.34 0.50 -7.48
C ALA A 269 9.98 1.53 -8.58
N GLY A 270 10.84 1.64 -9.60
CA GLY A 270 10.61 2.41 -10.81
C GLY A 270 10.89 3.90 -10.67
N VAL A 271 10.33 4.69 -11.56
CA VAL A 271 10.58 6.13 -11.60
C VAL A 271 9.58 6.91 -10.75
N PRO A 272 10.01 8.01 -10.10
CA PRO A 272 9.11 8.92 -9.40
C PRO A 272 8.01 9.44 -10.33
N GLY A 273 6.80 9.53 -9.79
CA GLY A 273 5.69 10.13 -10.50
C GLY A 273 5.81 11.65 -10.64
N PRO A 274 4.94 12.29 -11.43
CA PRO A 274 4.90 13.75 -11.52
C PRO A 274 4.77 14.41 -10.15
N LEU A 275 5.52 15.51 -9.94
CA LEU A 275 5.61 16.27 -8.69
C LEU A 275 6.29 15.52 -7.53
N VAL A 276 6.88 14.36 -7.76
CA VAL A 276 7.71 13.65 -6.76
C VAL A 276 9.17 13.92 -7.05
N GLU A 277 9.88 14.43 -6.05
CA GLU A 277 11.34 14.48 -6.01
C GLU A 277 11.83 13.31 -5.16
N ALA A 278 12.83 12.59 -5.66
CA ALA A 278 13.49 11.50 -4.97
C ALA A 278 14.99 11.71 -4.97
N ALA A 279 15.63 11.45 -3.85
CA ALA A 279 17.09 11.48 -3.71
C ALA A 279 17.53 10.38 -2.73
N ILE A 280 18.82 10.05 -2.75
CA ILE A 280 19.45 9.20 -1.75
C ILE A 280 20.47 10.01 -0.96
N ILE A 281 20.54 9.75 0.36
CA ILE A 281 21.44 10.47 1.26
C ILE A 281 22.26 9.51 2.11
N ASP A 282 23.43 9.98 2.56
CA ASP A 282 24.24 9.31 3.58
C ASP A 282 23.71 9.58 5.01
N PRO A 283 24.23 8.92 6.05
CA PRO A 283 23.82 9.17 7.43
C PRO A 283 24.07 10.60 7.93
N GLU A 284 24.96 11.35 7.31
CA GLU A 284 25.27 12.73 7.59
C GLU A 284 24.31 13.71 6.88
N GLY A 285 23.43 13.21 6.00
CA GLY A 285 22.46 13.97 5.24
C GLY A 285 22.99 14.58 3.95
N ASN A 286 24.15 14.14 3.45
CA ASN A 286 24.68 14.58 2.16
C ASN A 286 24.05 13.77 1.02
N PHE A 287 23.74 14.44 -0.08
CA PHE A 287 23.21 13.78 -1.27
C PHE A 287 24.27 12.90 -1.94
N LEU A 288 23.86 11.69 -2.30
CA LEU A 288 24.67 10.70 -2.99
C LEU A 288 24.39 10.70 -4.50
N PRO A 289 25.35 10.20 -5.33
CA PRO A 289 25.18 10.18 -6.77
C PRO A 289 24.11 9.18 -7.22
N ALA A 290 23.41 9.52 -8.31
CA ALA A 290 22.45 8.64 -8.98
C ALA A 290 23.16 7.81 -10.06
N ASP A 291 24.01 6.85 -9.63
CA ASP A 291 24.85 6.00 -10.49
C ASP A 291 24.32 4.55 -10.61
N GLY A 292 23.23 4.22 -9.91
CA GLY A 292 22.64 2.89 -9.87
C GLY A 292 23.32 1.91 -8.91
N GLU A 293 24.45 2.29 -8.31
CA GLU A 293 25.28 1.43 -7.46
C GLU A 293 25.37 1.95 -6.02
N THR A 294 25.55 3.27 -5.86
CA THR A 294 25.68 3.90 -4.55
C THR A 294 24.37 3.76 -3.76
N GLN A 295 24.47 3.20 -2.55
CA GLN A 295 23.33 2.98 -1.65
C GLN A 295 23.23 4.11 -0.63
N GLY A 296 22.00 4.56 -0.36
CA GLY A 296 21.72 5.55 0.67
C GLY A 296 20.26 5.48 1.12
N GLU A 297 19.90 6.26 2.14
CA GLU A 297 18.50 6.38 2.52
C GLU A 297 17.74 7.11 1.43
N LEU A 298 16.63 6.51 0.98
CA LEU A 298 15.70 7.18 0.06
C LEU A 298 14.96 8.27 0.81
N VAL A 299 15.01 9.50 0.28
CA VAL A 299 14.25 10.64 0.80
C VAL A 299 13.38 11.24 -0.30
N LEU A 300 12.21 11.74 0.08
CA LEU A 300 11.16 12.13 -0.85
C LEU A 300 10.63 13.53 -0.57
N ARG A 301 10.16 14.19 -1.62
CA ARG A 301 9.29 15.37 -1.56
C ARG A 301 8.16 15.22 -2.56
N ALA A 302 6.93 15.53 -2.14
CA ALA A 302 5.78 15.69 -3.02
C ALA A 302 4.71 16.53 -2.30
N PRO A 303 3.82 17.23 -3.03
CA PRO A 303 2.86 18.14 -2.43
C PRO A 303 1.73 17.43 -1.65
N TRP A 304 1.67 16.11 -1.70
CA TRP A 304 0.65 15.31 -1.02
C TRP A 304 1.18 14.45 0.14
N LEU A 305 2.49 14.46 0.44
CA LEU A 305 3.03 13.67 1.53
C LEU A 305 2.44 14.14 2.87
N THR A 306 2.25 13.21 3.82
CA THR A 306 1.74 13.59 5.15
C THR A 306 2.61 14.65 5.80
N GLU A 307 2.02 15.53 6.57
CA GLU A 307 2.78 16.49 7.41
C GLU A 307 3.38 15.83 8.65
N GLY A 308 2.91 14.63 9.01
CA GLY A 308 3.42 13.90 10.17
C GLY A 308 2.43 12.90 10.74
N TYR A 309 2.53 12.68 12.04
CA TYR A 309 1.69 11.75 12.78
C TYR A 309 0.73 12.49 13.70
N PHE A 310 -0.51 12.03 13.73
CA PHE A 310 -1.57 12.61 14.53
C PHE A 310 -1.20 12.61 16.02
N ASN A 311 -1.25 13.77 16.65
CA ASN A 311 -0.86 13.99 18.05
C ASN A 311 0.60 13.61 18.41
N GLU A 312 1.49 13.46 17.43
CA GLU A 312 2.90 13.11 17.65
C GLU A 312 3.86 14.05 16.91
N PRO A 313 3.91 15.35 17.26
CA PRO A 313 4.65 16.37 16.50
C PRO A 313 6.17 16.13 16.46
N GLN A 314 6.74 15.50 17.49
CA GLN A 314 8.17 15.18 17.52
C GLN A 314 8.53 14.13 16.44
N LYS A 315 7.74 13.06 16.33
CA LYS A 315 7.93 12.04 15.28
C LYS A 315 7.66 12.62 13.89
N GLY A 316 6.76 13.60 13.77
CA GLY A 316 6.56 14.35 12.53
C GLY A 316 7.80 15.17 12.15
N ALA A 317 8.45 15.81 13.11
CA ALA A 317 9.69 16.56 12.88
C ALA A 317 10.86 15.64 12.48
N GLU A 318 10.95 14.43 13.07
CA GLU A 318 11.93 13.41 12.69
C GLU A 318 11.68 12.91 11.24
N LEU A 319 10.40 12.67 10.88
CA LEU A 319 10.01 12.25 9.53
C LEU A 319 10.45 13.27 8.47
N TRP A 320 10.47 14.57 8.81
CA TRP A 320 10.76 15.67 7.88
C TRP A 320 12.12 16.33 8.16
N ALA A 321 13.10 15.61 8.68
CA ALA A 321 14.42 16.14 8.94
C ALA A 321 15.05 16.70 7.64
N GLY A 322 15.72 17.86 7.74
CA GLY A 322 16.34 18.50 6.57
C GLY A 322 15.37 18.95 5.47
N GLY A 323 14.05 18.92 5.71
CA GLY A 323 13.02 19.30 4.74
C GLY A 323 12.75 18.24 3.67
N TRP A 324 13.12 17.00 3.93
CA TRP A 324 12.79 15.82 3.14
C TRP A 324 12.05 14.81 4.01
N LEU A 325 11.13 14.06 3.41
CA LEU A 325 10.49 12.93 4.08
C LEU A 325 11.47 11.75 4.05
N HIS A 326 11.87 11.30 5.24
CA HIS A 326 12.74 10.13 5.45
C HIS A 326 11.93 8.84 5.37
N THR A 327 12.26 7.96 4.42
CA THR A 327 11.52 6.71 4.23
C THR A 327 11.96 5.60 5.18
N GLY A 328 13.21 5.64 5.63
CA GLY A 328 13.86 4.54 6.35
C GLY A 328 14.18 3.34 5.45
N ASP A 329 14.03 3.49 4.13
CA ASP A 329 14.40 2.46 3.15
C ASP A 329 15.74 2.82 2.49
N VAL A 330 16.61 1.82 2.34
CA VAL A 330 17.87 1.93 1.60
C VAL A 330 17.59 1.66 0.13
N ALA A 331 18.07 2.53 -0.73
CA ALA A 331 17.87 2.41 -2.17
C ALA A 331 19.12 2.81 -2.97
N THR A 332 19.15 2.41 -4.22
CA THR A 332 19.97 3.04 -5.27
C THR A 332 19.07 3.85 -6.19
N LEU A 333 19.65 4.86 -6.82
CA LEU A 333 19.00 5.68 -7.84
C LEU A 333 19.90 5.70 -9.06
N ASP A 334 19.40 5.33 -10.23
CA ASP A 334 20.20 5.37 -11.45
C ASP A 334 20.05 6.69 -12.23
N SER A 335 20.85 6.84 -13.30
CA SER A 335 20.86 8.05 -14.14
C SER A 335 19.53 8.28 -14.89
N MET A 336 18.66 7.28 -14.99
CA MET A 336 17.31 7.40 -15.55
C MET A 336 16.27 7.77 -14.50
N GLY A 337 16.68 7.89 -13.23
CA GLY A 337 15.81 8.17 -12.10
C GLY A 337 15.07 6.93 -11.56
N VAL A 338 15.49 5.72 -11.93
CA VAL A 338 14.88 4.49 -11.44
C VAL A 338 15.33 4.21 -10.02
N ILE A 339 14.37 4.14 -9.12
CA ILE A 339 14.56 3.75 -7.73
C ILE A 339 14.59 2.22 -7.65
N ASP A 340 15.59 1.70 -6.95
CA ASP A 340 15.71 0.28 -6.64
C ASP A 340 15.88 0.11 -5.13
N ILE A 341 14.84 -0.41 -4.46
CA ILE A 341 14.85 -0.61 -3.01
C ILE A 341 15.72 -1.83 -2.68
N ARG A 342 16.69 -1.62 -1.80
CA ARG A 342 17.66 -2.65 -1.40
C ARG A 342 17.32 -3.30 -0.07
N ASP A 343 16.87 -2.51 0.90
CA ASP A 343 16.49 -3.01 2.22
C ASP A 343 15.84 -1.90 3.06
N ARG A 344 15.49 -2.23 4.29
CA ARG A 344 15.19 -1.26 5.35
C ARG A 344 16.45 -0.94 6.15
N ILE A 345 16.64 0.33 6.54
CA ILE A 345 17.80 0.76 7.36
C ILE A 345 17.96 -0.11 8.63
N LYS A 346 16.84 -0.53 9.22
CA LYS A 346 16.83 -1.36 10.43
C LYS A 346 17.12 -2.85 10.18
N ASP A 347 16.90 -3.32 8.95
CA ASP A 347 16.98 -4.73 8.58
C ASP A 347 18.25 -5.02 7.73
N VAL A 348 18.90 -3.99 7.19
CA VAL A 348 20.12 -4.12 6.38
C VAL A 348 21.24 -4.82 7.17
N ILE A 349 21.86 -5.80 6.53
CA ILE A 349 22.94 -6.57 7.13
C ILE A 349 24.26 -5.85 6.88
N LYS A 350 24.95 -5.47 7.98
CA LYS A 350 26.24 -4.80 7.92
C LYS A 350 27.34 -5.83 8.23
N THR A 351 28.23 -6.09 7.24
CA THR A 351 29.33 -7.02 7.39
C THR A 351 30.63 -6.41 6.86
N GLY A 352 31.67 -6.38 7.69
CA GLY A 352 32.98 -5.85 7.29
C GLY A 352 32.99 -4.42 6.77
N GLY A 353 31.98 -3.60 7.08
CA GLY A 353 31.79 -2.24 6.55
C GLY A 353 30.96 -2.14 5.27
N GLU A 354 30.57 -3.28 4.70
CA GLU A 354 29.72 -3.36 3.51
C GLU A 354 28.25 -3.60 3.90
N TRP A 355 27.33 -3.14 3.05
CA TRP A 355 25.92 -3.37 3.20
C TRP A 355 25.49 -4.52 2.29
N ILE A 356 24.89 -5.55 2.89
CA ILE A 356 24.31 -6.69 2.16
C ILE A 356 22.81 -6.54 2.16
N SER A 357 22.21 -6.53 0.98
CA SER A 357 20.75 -6.53 0.80
C SER A 357 20.20 -7.92 1.12
N SER A 358 19.30 -8.00 2.10
CA SER A 358 18.54 -9.22 2.37
C SER A 358 17.65 -9.58 1.18
N LEU A 359 17.05 -8.59 0.53
CA LEU A 359 16.14 -8.76 -0.61
C LEU A 359 16.84 -9.37 -1.84
N ASP A 360 18.09 -8.95 -2.14
CA ASP A 360 18.85 -9.53 -3.27
C ASP A 360 19.15 -11.01 -3.03
N LEU A 361 19.47 -11.38 -1.78
CA LEU A 361 19.72 -12.77 -1.41
C LEU A 361 18.43 -13.60 -1.44
N GLU A 362 17.33 -13.06 -0.97
CA GLU A 362 16.00 -13.69 -1.02
C GLU A 362 15.56 -13.93 -2.47
N ASP A 363 15.74 -12.96 -3.36
CA ASP A 363 15.45 -13.12 -4.78
C ASP A 363 16.31 -14.21 -5.42
N LEU A 364 17.61 -14.21 -5.14
CA LEU A 364 18.53 -15.25 -5.64
C LEU A 364 18.11 -16.64 -5.18
N ILE A 365 17.79 -16.81 -3.90
CA ILE A 365 17.34 -18.07 -3.31
C ILE A 365 16.00 -18.52 -3.93
N SER A 366 15.08 -17.58 -4.15
CA SER A 366 13.75 -17.85 -4.71
C SER A 366 13.76 -18.42 -6.14
N ARG A 367 14.85 -18.17 -6.90
CA ARG A 367 15.02 -18.71 -8.26
C ARG A 367 15.32 -20.20 -8.28
N HIS A 368 15.65 -20.82 -7.16
CA HIS A 368 15.94 -22.24 -7.08
C HIS A 368 14.64 -23.07 -7.03
N ALA A 369 14.46 -24.01 -7.96
CA ALA A 369 13.22 -24.77 -8.13
C ALA A 369 12.73 -25.55 -6.90
N ALA A 370 13.63 -25.88 -5.95
CA ALA A 370 13.28 -26.57 -4.72
C ALA A 370 12.94 -25.62 -3.56
N VAL A 371 13.05 -24.31 -3.75
CA VAL A 371 12.75 -23.29 -2.74
C VAL A 371 11.38 -22.70 -3.03
N ARG A 372 10.49 -22.81 -2.06
CA ARG A 372 9.15 -22.20 -2.14
C ARG A 372 9.15 -20.77 -1.61
N GLU A 373 9.89 -20.53 -0.54
CA GLU A 373 9.98 -19.26 0.16
C GLU A 373 11.27 -19.25 0.98
N GLY A 374 11.97 -18.12 1.02
CA GLY A 374 13.18 -17.90 1.80
C GLY A 374 13.13 -16.52 2.44
N ALA A 375 13.72 -16.39 3.62
CA ALA A 375 13.96 -15.12 4.30
C ALA A 375 15.41 -15.06 4.74
N VAL A 376 16.02 -13.88 4.60
CA VAL A 376 17.39 -13.62 5.00
C VAL A 376 17.42 -12.70 6.20
N VAL A 377 18.10 -13.10 7.26
CA VAL A 377 18.22 -12.32 8.48
C VAL A 377 19.69 -12.10 8.85
N GLY A 378 20.00 -10.93 9.39
CA GLY A 378 21.33 -10.65 9.91
C GLY A 378 21.59 -11.33 11.24
N ILE A 379 22.69 -12.10 11.34
CA ILE A 379 23.18 -12.65 12.61
C ILE A 379 24.45 -11.89 13.00
N ALA A 380 24.54 -11.53 14.29
CA ALA A 380 25.73 -10.89 14.81
C ALA A 380 26.94 -11.82 14.68
N ASP A 381 28.03 -11.33 14.08
CA ASP A 381 29.31 -12.03 13.96
C ASP A 381 30.39 -11.24 14.68
N PRO A 382 31.15 -11.86 15.60
CA PRO A 382 32.18 -11.18 16.37
C PRO A 382 33.34 -10.60 15.55
N GLN A 383 33.61 -11.15 14.36
CA GLN A 383 34.71 -10.74 13.50
C GLN A 383 34.26 -9.67 12.48
N TRP A 384 33.04 -9.82 11.94
CA TRP A 384 32.57 -9.03 10.81
C TRP A 384 31.42 -8.07 11.17
N GLY A 385 30.97 -8.07 12.45
CA GLY A 385 29.85 -7.28 12.92
C GLY A 385 28.48 -7.91 12.65
N GLY A 386 28.31 -8.55 11.50
CA GLY A 386 27.13 -9.28 11.11
C GLY A 386 27.38 -10.14 9.87
N GLY A 387 26.45 -11.05 9.59
CA GLY A 387 26.44 -11.88 8.39
C GLY A 387 25.03 -12.36 8.05
N PRO A 388 24.73 -12.69 6.78
CA PRO A 388 23.43 -13.22 6.37
C PRO A 388 23.28 -14.68 6.85
N PHE A 389 22.06 -15.00 7.27
CA PHE A 389 21.63 -16.36 7.58
C PHE A 389 20.37 -16.70 6.80
#